data_36b86f7eb0e1c62cd328abd495d8aa21
#
_entry.id   36b86f7eb0e1c62cd328abd495d8aa21
#
_cell.length_a   1.000
_cell.length_b   1.000
_cell.length_c   1.000
_cell.angle_alpha   90.00
_cell.angle_beta   90.00
_cell.angle_gamma   90.00
#
_symmetry.space_group_name_H-M   'P 1'
#
loop_
_entity.id
_entity.type
_entity.pdbx_description
1 polymer ?
#
loop_
_entity_poly.entity_id
_entity_poly.type
_entity_poly.pdbx_seq_one_letter_code
_entity_poly.pdbx_strand_id
1 'polypeptide(L)'
;RGPEYLRETMMVEVPEVETHALDIQLTRWTHPQAQGWISGDHHIHASGCSHYQSPQVGVSAEVMMRHIEGEGLNIVNVLTWGPGWEHQKKNFSGNEDEVSTDRNVIRYDVEVSQFPSDHTGHLCLLRLKEDDYPGTTSKDEWPSWGLPIVQWAKAQGGVTGVAHSGWGLDVTPEKRVPNYVIPPMNGIG
;
A
#
# COMPACT_ATOMS: atom_id res chain seq x y z
N ARG A 1 3.32 0.08 -20.56
CA ARG A 1 3.10 -0.16 -19.15
C ARG A 1 3.69 0.97 -18.33
N GLY A 2 2.94 1.37 -17.30
CA GLY A 2 3.35 2.43 -16.39
C GLY A 2 3.46 3.80 -17.05
N PRO A 3 3.77 4.83 -16.24
CA PRO A 3 3.81 6.22 -16.69
C PRO A 3 4.96 6.53 -17.64
N GLU A 4 5.91 5.61 -17.83
CA GLU A 4 7.07 5.80 -18.70
C GLU A 4 6.79 5.60 -20.20
N TYR A 5 5.60 5.11 -20.55
CA TYR A 5 5.22 4.78 -21.90
C TYR A 5 4.10 5.68 -22.40
N LEU A 6 4.17 6.05 -23.67
CA LEU A 6 3.09 6.74 -24.34
C LEU A 6 1.87 5.82 -24.44
N ARG A 7 0.69 6.44 -24.36
CA ARG A 7 -0.56 5.71 -24.58
C ARG A 7 -0.64 5.30 -26.05
N GLU A 8 -0.88 4.02 -26.28
CA GLU A 8 -1.25 3.48 -27.59
C GLU A 8 -2.73 3.13 -27.63
N THR A 9 -3.35 3.36 -28.76
CA THR A 9 -4.75 3.00 -28.99
C THR A 9 -4.87 2.44 -30.40
N MET A 10 -5.43 1.24 -30.52
CA MET A 10 -5.67 0.60 -31.80
C MET A 10 -7.07 -0.03 -31.83
N MET A 11 -7.64 -0.06 -33.01
CA MET A 11 -8.84 -0.86 -33.27
C MET A 11 -8.41 -2.28 -33.63
N VAL A 12 -8.99 -3.25 -32.96
CA VAL A 12 -8.72 -4.66 -33.19
C VAL A 12 -10.02 -5.32 -33.62
N GLU A 13 -9.99 -5.96 -34.77
CA GLU A 13 -11.04 -6.86 -35.19
C GLU A 13 -10.81 -8.23 -34.56
N VAL A 14 -11.72 -8.67 -33.71
CA VAL A 14 -11.60 -9.94 -33.02
C VAL A 14 -12.13 -11.05 -33.93
N PRO A 15 -11.29 -11.91 -34.49
CA PRO A 15 -11.72 -13.00 -35.36
C PRO A 15 -12.43 -14.10 -34.57
N GLU A 16 -13.27 -14.87 -35.24
CA GLU A 16 -13.93 -16.07 -34.69
C GLU A 16 -12.94 -17.23 -34.56
N VAL A 17 -11.96 -17.10 -33.66
CA VAL A 17 -10.95 -18.14 -33.37
C VAL A 17 -10.79 -18.27 -31.87
N GLU A 18 -10.34 -19.43 -31.40
CA GLU A 18 -10.19 -19.72 -29.98
C GLU A 18 -9.14 -18.80 -29.32
N THR A 19 -8.08 -18.48 -30.03
CA THR A 19 -7.00 -17.62 -29.54
C THR A 19 -6.47 -16.73 -30.65
N HIS A 20 -6.37 -15.44 -30.39
CA HIS A 20 -5.75 -14.47 -31.27
C HIS A 20 -4.59 -13.75 -30.55
N ALA A 21 -3.39 -13.93 -31.02
CA ALA A 21 -2.21 -13.25 -30.48
C ALA A 21 -2.10 -11.83 -31.01
N LEU A 22 -1.85 -10.90 -30.14
CA LEU A 22 -1.66 -9.49 -30.44
C LEU A 22 -0.29 -9.05 -29.91
N ASP A 23 0.58 -8.60 -30.77
CA ASP A 23 1.86 -8.00 -30.40
C ASP A 23 1.75 -6.48 -30.46
N ILE A 24 1.90 -5.85 -29.29
CA ILE A 24 1.78 -4.40 -29.13
C ILE A 24 3.10 -3.85 -28.63
N GLN A 25 3.77 -3.08 -29.47
CA GLN A 25 5.01 -2.40 -29.11
C GLN A 25 4.69 -1.00 -28.58
N LEU A 26 5.00 -0.75 -27.30
CA LEU A 26 4.82 0.55 -26.68
C LEU A 26 6.06 1.44 -26.90
N THR A 27 5.83 2.74 -27.06
CA THR A 27 6.89 3.74 -27.14
C THR A 27 7.20 4.29 -25.77
N ARG A 28 8.44 4.06 -25.29
CA ARG A 28 8.92 4.67 -24.06
C ARG A 28 9.31 6.13 -24.31
N TRP A 29 8.80 7.05 -23.49
CA TRP A 29 9.10 8.48 -23.59
C TRP A 29 10.08 8.99 -22.53
N THR A 30 10.21 8.25 -21.40
CA THR A 30 11.20 8.55 -20.35
C THR A 30 11.73 7.26 -19.74
N HIS A 31 12.94 7.31 -19.18
CA HIS A 31 13.58 6.18 -18.51
C HIS A 31 14.19 6.63 -17.18
N PRO A 32 13.38 6.86 -16.13
CA PRO A 32 13.87 7.35 -14.84
C PRO A 32 14.90 6.43 -14.18
N GLN A 33 14.74 5.13 -14.31
CA GLN A 33 15.69 4.16 -13.75
C GLN A 33 17.12 4.32 -14.33
N ALA A 34 17.24 4.66 -15.61
CA ALA A 34 18.55 4.94 -16.21
C ALA A 34 19.22 6.20 -15.63
N GLN A 35 18.44 7.01 -14.92
CA GLN A 35 18.89 8.23 -14.23
C GLN A 35 19.04 8.02 -12.72
N GLY A 36 18.92 6.77 -12.25
CA GLY A 36 19.04 6.41 -10.83
C GLY A 36 17.76 6.63 -10.01
N TRP A 37 16.61 6.90 -10.63
CA TRP A 37 15.33 7.00 -9.94
C TRP A 37 14.66 5.63 -9.85
N ILE A 38 13.99 5.40 -8.73
CA ILE A 38 13.11 4.26 -8.52
C ILE A 38 11.70 4.76 -8.24
N SER A 39 10.70 3.99 -8.65
CA SER A 39 9.29 4.25 -8.37
C SER A 39 8.81 3.35 -7.24
N GLY A 40 7.89 3.84 -6.43
CA GLY A 40 7.31 3.04 -5.35
C GLY A 40 5.92 3.47 -4.97
N ASP A 41 5.16 2.53 -4.43
CA ASP A 41 3.90 2.77 -3.76
C ASP A 41 3.96 2.12 -2.37
N HIS A 42 3.84 2.93 -1.35
CA HIS A 42 3.97 2.50 0.03
C HIS A 42 2.63 2.26 0.72
N HIS A 43 1.51 2.35 -0.01
CA HIS A 43 0.18 2.28 0.59
C HIS A 43 -0.80 1.55 -0.32
N ILE A 44 -0.70 0.23 -0.35
CA ILE A 44 -1.59 -0.63 -1.13
C ILE A 44 -2.38 -1.53 -0.21
N HIS A 45 -3.68 -1.68 -0.50
CA HIS A 45 -4.54 -2.68 0.12
C HIS A 45 -4.83 -3.81 -0.87
N ALA A 46 -4.63 -5.05 -0.42
CA ALA A 46 -4.79 -6.24 -1.25
C ALA A 46 -5.62 -7.33 -0.52
N SER A 47 -5.09 -8.54 -0.41
CA SER A 47 -5.77 -9.66 0.27
C SER A 47 -6.22 -9.27 1.68
N GLY A 48 -7.43 -9.65 2.03
CA GLY A 48 -8.02 -9.32 3.33
C GLY A 48 -8.67 -7.95 3.44
N CYS A 49 -8.55 -7.10 2.43
CA CYS A 49 -9.16 -5.78 2.44
C CYS A 49 -10.69 -5.86 2.34
N SER A 50 -11.40 -5.16 3.22
CA SER A 50 -12.86 -5.13 3.26
C SER A 50 -13.53 -4.49 2.03
N HIS A 51 -12.75 -3.81 1.19
CA HIS A 51 -13.25 -3.23 -0.07
C HIS A 51 -13.45 -4.28 -1.18
N TYR A 52 -12.91 -5.47 -1.05
CA TYR A 52 -13.16 -6.56 -1.99
C TYR A 52 -14.45 -7.31 -1.66
N GLN A 53 -15.12 -7.85 -2.69
CA GLN A 53 -16.30 -8.70 -2.52
C GLN A 53 -16.00 -9.95 -1.71
N SER A 54 -14.79 -10.47 -1.84
CA SER A 54 -14.30 -11.64 -1.11
C SER A 54 -12.98 -11.27 -0.41
N PRO A 55 -13.03 -10.59 0.74
CA PRO A 55 -11.84 -10.12 1.42
C PRO A 55 -10.80 -11.20 1.71
N GLN A 56 -11.25 -12.43 2.02
CA GLN A 56 -10.38 -13.57 2.32
C GLN A 56 -9.65 -14.12 1.09
N VAL A 57 -10.15 -13.84 -0.11
CA VAL A 57 -9.50 -14.21 -1.36
C VAL A 57 -8.58 -13.07 -1.81
N GLY A 58 -9.13 -11.87 -1.94
CA GLY A 58 -8.41 -10.65 -2.30
C GLY A 58 -7.48 -10.84 -3.50
N VAL A 59 -6.29 -10.28 -3.39
CA VAL A 59 -5.23 -10.33 -4.41
C VAL A 59 -4.02 -11.04 -3.83
N SER A 60 -3.60 -12.15 -4.43
CA SER A 60 -2.38 -12.84 -4.02
C SER A 60 -1.11 -12.06 -4.37
N ALA A 61 0.04 -12.44 -3.79
CA ALA A 61 1.32 -11.80 -4.05
C ALA A 61 1.71 -11.89 -5.54
N GLU A 62 1.46 -13.03 -6.19
CA GLU A 62 1.76 -13.23 -7.62
C GLU A 62 0.90 -12.34 -8.52
N VAL A 63 -0.38 -12.16 -8.17
CA VAL A 63 -1.26 -11.26 -8.91
C VAL A 63 -0.84 -9.82 -8.66
N MET A 64 -0.51 -9.46 -7.42
CA MET A 64 0.00 -8.14 -7.07
C MET A 64 1.30 -7.83 -7.81
N MET A 65 2.22 -8.79 -7.93
CA MET A 65 3.45 -8.60 -8.69
C MET A 65 3.18 -8.25 -10.16
N ARG A 66 2.17 -8.84 -10.80
CA ARG A 66 1.78 -8.46 -12.16
C ARG A 66 1.28 -7.02 -12.27
N HIS A 67 0.57 -6.54 -11.24
CA HIS A 67 0.18 -5.13 -11.16
C HIS A 67 1.41 -4.23 -10.97
N ILE A 68 2.31 -4.58 -10.08
CA ILE A 68 3.57 -3.87 -9.81
C ILE A 68 4.38 -3.70 -11.10
N GLU A 69 4.60 -4.80 -11.81
CA GLU A 69 5.27 -4.79 -13.12
C GLU A 69 4.50 -3.97 -14.17
N GLY A 70 3.17 -4.11 -14.16
CA GLY A 70 2.28 -3.39 -15.08
C GLY A 70 2.30 -1.88 -14.87
N GLU A 71 2.37 -1.44 -13.63
CA GLU A 71 2.45 -0.02 -13.24
C GLU A 71 3.89 0.53 -13.33
N GLY A 72 4.90 -0.33 -13.50
CA GLY A 72 6.31 0.06 -13.54
C GLY A 72 6.85 0.45 -12.17
N LEU A 73 6.34 -0.14 -11.09
CA LEU A 73 6.78 0.10 -9.73
C LEU A 73 7.97 -0.79 -9.37
N ASN A 74 8.90 -0.25 -8.61
CA ASN A 74 10.07 -0.99 -8.12
C ASN A 74 9.92 -1.47 -6.68
N ILE A 75 9.31 -0.66 -5.80
CA ILE A 75 9.13 -0.98 -4.39
C ILE A 75 7.67 -0.77 -4.02
N VAL A 76 7.08 -1.78 -3.40
CA VAL A 76 5.67 -1.74 -3.00
C VAL A 76 5.49 -2.29 -1.61
N ASN A 77 4.70 -1.58 -0.79
CA ASN A 77 4.26 -2.05 0.50
C ASN A 77 2.75 -2.30 0.46
N VAL A 78 2.38 -3.56 0.69
CA VAL A 78 0.99 -3.97 0.88
C VAL A 78 0.70 -3.89 2.38
N LEU A 79 -0.26 -3.05 2.75
CA LEU A 79 -0.52 -2.75 4.16
C LEU A 79 -1.67 -3.58 4.71
N THR A 80 -1.39 -4.32 5.76
CA THR A 80 -2.41 -4.93 6.63
C THR A 80 -3.05 -3.85 7.47
N TRP A 81 -4.36 -3.80 7.53
CA TRP A 81 -5.11 -2.80 8.27
C TRP A 81 -6.29 -3.43 9.02
N GLY A 82 -6.91 -2.68 9.93
CA GLY A 82 -7.89 -3.20 10.89
C GLY A 82 -8.94 -4.15 10.33
N PRO A 83 -9.69 -3.82 9.27
CA PRO A 83 -10.72 -4.70 8.74
C PRO A 83 -10.21 -6.02 8.15
N GLY A 84 -9.00 -6.06 7.68
CA GLY A 84 -8.37 -7.23 7.08
C GLY A 84 -7.28 -7.87 7.96
N TRP A 85 -7.08 -7.40 9.19
CA TRP A 85 -5.95 -7.72 10.04
C TRP A 85 -5.66 -9.22 10.14
N GLU A 86 -6.62 -10.00 10.65
CA GLU A 86 -6.44 -11.43 10.92
C GLU A 86 -6.19 -12.27 9.66
N HIS A 87 -6.57 -11.78 8.51
CA HIS A 87 -6.33 -12.47 7.25
C HIS A 87 -5.02 -12.05 6.61
N GLN A 88 -4.81 -10.76 6.45
CA GLN A 88 -3.70 -10.23 5.67
C GLN A 88 -2.35 -10.34 6.41
N LYS A 89 -2.33 -10.26 7.73
CA LYS A 89 -1.11 -10.46 8.54
C LYS A 89 -0.42 -11.81 8.28
N LYS A 90 -1.14 -12.80 7.75
CA LYS A 90 -0.56 -14.10 7.36
C LYS A 90 0.47 -14.00 6.25
N ASN A 91 0.44 -12.92 5.48
CA ASN A 91 1.42 -12.64 4.43
C ASN A 91 2.65 -11.88 4.97
N PHE A 92 2.61 -11.40 6.21
CA PHE A 92 3.73 -10.73 6.83
C PHE A 92 4.86 -11.71 7.15
N SER A 93 6.07 -11.38 6.77
CA SER A 93 7.27 -12.20 7.03
C SER A 93 8.41 -11.40 7.68
N GLY A 94 8.24 -10.08 7.81
CA GLY A 94 9.31 -9.18 8.23
C GLY A 94 10.39 -8.96 7.17
N ASN A 95 10.24 -9.58 5.99
CA ASN A 95 11.17 -9.52 4.87
C ASN A 95 10.44 -9.17 3.57
N GLU A 96 11.18 -9.15 2.49
CA GLU A 96 10.62 -9.12 1.13
C GLU A 96 9.88 -10.42 0.86
N ASP A 97 8.75 -10.33 0.17
CA ASP A 97 7.98 -11.50 -0.23
C ASP A 97 8.74 -12.34 -1.27
N GLU A 98 8.50 -13.64 -1.30
CA GLU A 98 9.20 -14.59 -2.17
C GLU A 98 9.02 -14.32 -3.67
N VAL A 99 7.93 -13.63 -4.05
CA VAL A 99 7.70 -13.24 -5.46
C VAL A 99 8.53 -12.04 -5.90
N SER A 100 9.26 -11.42 -4.99
CA SER A 100 10.13 -10.28 -5.30
C SER A 100 11.26 -10.66 -6.25
N THR A 101 11.69 -9.68 -7.05
CA THR A 101 12.78 -9.80 -7.99
C THR A 101 13.81 -8.70 -7.76
N ASP A 102 14.96 -8.77 -8.44
CA ASP A 102 15.98 -7.71 -8.37
C ASP A 102 15.47 -6.31 -8.78
N ARG A 103 14.31 -6.24 -9.43
CA ARG A 103 13.73 -4.99 -9.96
C ARG A 103 12.45 -4.56 -9.28
N ASN A 104 11.71 -5.50 -8.75
CA ASN A 104 10.38 -5.28 -8.19
C ASN A 104 10.30 -5.97 -6.83
N VAL A 105 10.19 -5.18 -5.78
CA VAL A 105 10.15 -5.65 -4.41
C VAL A 105 8.75 -5.42 -3.84
N ILE A 106 8.19 -6.45 -3.27
CA ILE A 106 6.93 -6.40 -2.51
C ILE A 106 7.19 -6.78 -1.06
N ARG A 107 6.62 -6.01 -0.14
CA ARG A 107 6.61 -6.31 1.28
C ARG A 107 5.18 -6.18 1.81
N TYR A 108 4.91 -6.94 2.85
CA TYR A 108 3.71 -6.78 3.66
C TYR A 108 4.09 -6.05 4.94
N ASP A 109 3.41 -4.96 5.22
CA ASP A 109 3.65 -4.08 6.36
C ASP A 109 2.30 -3.68 6.99
N VAL A 110 2.22 -2.65 7.81
CA VAL A 110 1.03 -2.32 8.61
C VAL A 110 0.56 -0.89 8.37
N GLU A 111 -0.74 -0.72 8.16
CA GLU A 111 -1.44 0.53 8.40
C GLU A 111 -2.23 0.45 9.71
N VAL A 112 -1.91 1.33 10.63
CA VAL A 112 -2.67 1.48 11.85
C VAL A 112 -3.94 2.29 11.56
N SER A 113 -4.99 1.57 11.20
CA SER A 113 -6.31 2.08 10.82
C SER A 113 -7.37 1.13 11.38
N GLN A 114 -8.39 1.65 12.04
CA GLN A 114 -9.36 0.89 12.85
C GLN A 114 -8.71 0.06 13.97
N PHE A 115 -7.69 0.62 14.57
CA PHE A 115 -7.06 0.21 15.83
C PHE A 115 -7.51 1.15 16.95
N PRO A 116 -7.23 0.88 18.22
CA PRO A 116 -7.62 1.78 19.32
C PRO A 116 -7.10 3.22 19.18
N SER A 117 -6.01 3.43 18.46
CA SER A 117 -5.44 4.75 18.18
C SER A 117 -6.02 5.46 16.95
N ASP A 118 -7.00 4.89 16.29
CA ASP A 118 -7.59 5.40 15.03
C ASP A 118 -8.02 6.87 15.11
N HIS A 119 -8.57 7.29 16.26
CA HIS A 119 -8.97 8.67 16.53
C HIS A 119 -7.80 9.67 16.51
N THR A 120 -6.55 9.21 16.54
CA THR A 120 -5.36 10.05 16.44
C THR A 120 -4.79 10.13 15.03
N GLY A 121 -5.41 9.45 14.06
CA GLY A 121 -5.01 9.38 12.67
C GLY A 121 -4.41 8.03 12.29
N HIS A 122 -4.35 7.79 10.99
CA HIS A 122 -3.79 6.57 10.43
C HIS A 122 -2.28 6.67 10.27
N LEU A 123 -1.58 5.59 10.54
CA LEU A 123 -0.13 5.52 10.46
C LEU A 123 0.29 4.41 9.51
N CYS A 124 1.19 4.69 8.58
CA CYS A 124 1.93 3.68 7.86
C CYS A 124 3.19 3.29 8.65
N LEU A 125 3.34 2.01 8.91
CA LEU A 125 4.51 1.43 9.55
C LEU A 125 5.16 0.49 8.54
N LEU A 126 6.30 0.89 7.98
CA LEU A 126 6.95 0.20 6.89
C LEU A 126 8.25 -0.44 7.35
N ARG A 127 8.65 -1.52 6.69
CA ARG A 127 9.89 -2.23 6.96
C ARG A 127 9.96 -2.78 8.39
N LEU A 128 8.83 -3.24 8.88
CA LEU A 128 8.76 -3.89 10.19
C LEU A 128 9.45 -5.27 10.15
N LYS A 129 9.91 -5.73 11.30
CA LYS A 129 10.38 -7.11 11.54
C LYS A 129 9.33 -7.96 12.23
N GLU A 130 8.50 -7.32 13.03
CA GLU A 130 7.37 -7.90 13.76
C GLU A 130 6.15 -7.02 13.50
N ASP A 131 5.00 -7.61 13.26
CA ASP A 131 3.75 -6.91 12.96
C ASP A 131 2.78 -6.82 14.15
N ASP A 132 2.98 -7.59 15.21
CA ASP A 132 2.20 -7.49 16.44
C ASP A 132 2.89 -6.58 17.47
N TYR A 133 2.12 -5.66 18.06
CA TYR A 133 2.63 -4.83 19.14
C TYR A 133 2.94 -5.66 20.39
N PRO A 134 4.08 -5.46 21.08
CA PRO A 134 4.50 -6.30 22.18
C PRO A 134 3.48 -6.41 23.32
N GLY A 135 3.19 -7.63 23.74
CA GLY A 135 2.29 -7.92 24.85
C GLY A 135 0.81 -7.91 24.49
N THR A 136 0.48 -7.83 23.22
CA THR A 136 -0.91 -7.90 22.71
C THR A 136 -1.18 -9.22 22.02
N THR A 137 -2.43 -9.68 22.05
CA THR A 137 -2.90 -10.88 21.35
C THR A 137 -3.87 -10.56 20.22
N SER A 138 -4.33 -9.33 20.16
CA SER A 138 -5.20 -8.81 19.10
C SER A 138 -4.92 -7.35 18.83
N LYS A 139 -5.35 -6.86 17.68
CA LYS A 139 -5.25 -5.43 17.32
C LYS A 139 -5.98 -4.50 18.30
N ASP A 140 -7.03 -5.01 18.95
CA ASP A 140 -7.87 -4.21 19.85
C ASP A 140 -7.19 -3.94 21.22
N GLU A 141 -6.07 -4.61 21.48
CA GLU A 141 -5.23 -4.40 22.66
C GLU A 141 -4.05 -3.43 22.40
N TRP A 142 -3.89 -2.99 21.18
CA TRP A 142 -2.83 -2.03 20.84
C TRP A 142 -3.02 -0.71 21.59
N PRO A 143 -1.95 0.09 21.75
CA PRO A 143 -2.07 1.40 22.39
C PRO A 143 -3.15 2.28 21.72
N SER A 144 -3.92 3.00 22.54
CA SER A 144 -4.89 3.99 22.07
C SER A 144 -4.25 5.33 21.66
N TRP A 145 -2.93 5.38 21.55
CA TRP A 145 -2.15 6.56 21.21
C TRP A 145 -1.04 6.24 20.21
N GLY A 146 -0.82 7.09 19.23
CA GLY A 146 0.09 6.84 18.13
C GLY A 146 1.57 6.80 18.52
N LEU A 147 2.01 7.62 19.49
CA LEU A 147 3.42 7.75 19.83
C LEU A 147 4.10 6.44 20.25
N PRO A 148 3.55 5.61 21.16
CA PRO A 148 4.15 4.32 21.50
C PRO A 148 4.31 3.40 20.30
N ILE A 149 3.34 3.41 19.40
CA ILE A 149 3.33 2.59 18.18
C ILE A 149 4.47 3.02 17.24
N VAL A 150 4.61 4.33 17.01
CA VAL A 150 5.70 4.89 16.20
C VAL A 150 7.07 4.58 16.81
N GLN A 151 7.21 4.71 18.13
CA GLN A 151 8.45 4.40 18.83
C GLN A 151 8.83 2.93 18.70
N TRP A 152 7.85 2.03 18.84
CA TRP A 152 8.04 0.59 18.64
C TRP A 152 8.46 0.26 17.21
N ALA A 153 7.80 0.82 16.21
CA ALA A 153 8.15 0.60 14.82
C ALA A 153 9.56 1.11 14.49
N LYS A 154 9.91 2.31 14.98
CA LYS A 154 11.27 2.86 14.82
C LYS A 154 12.34 2.03 15.52
N ALA A 155 12.04 1.43 16.67
CA ALA A 155 12.96 0.56 17.40
C ALA A 155 13.32 -0.70 16.60
N GLN A 156 12.47 -1.13 15.68
CA GLN A 156 12.74 -2.22 14.75
C GLN A 156 13.57 -1.79 13.52
N GLY A 157 13.84 -0.50 13.36
CA GLY A 157 14.42 0.08 12.14
C GLY A 157 13.37 0.37 11.07
N GLY A 158 12.10 0.39 11.43
CA GLY A 158 10.98 0.72 10.54
C GLY A 158 10.94 2.19 10.15
N VAL A 159 10.26 2.47 9.06
CA VAL A 159 9.92 3.81 8.59
C VAL A 159 8.46 4.08 8.94
N THR A 160 8.19 5.23 9.53
CA THR A 160 6.85 5.58 9.99
C THR A 160 6.40 6.90 9.40
N GLY A 161 5.11 7.01 9.13
CA GLY A 161 4.51 8.24 8.61
C GLY A 161 3.01 8.27 8.81
N VAL A 162 2.43 9.45 8.64
CA VAL A 162 0.98 9.61 8.58
C VAL A 162 0.51 9.11 7.22
N ALA A 163 -0.48 8.24 7.19
CA ALA A 163 -1.00 7.64 5.97
C ALA A 163 -1.63 8.70 5.04
N HIS A 164 -2.37 9.63 5.62
CA HIS A 164 -2.99 10.75 4.93
C HIS A 164 -3.28 11.89 5.92
N SER A 165 -3.18 13.13 5.46
CA SER A 165 -3.32 14.33 6.29
C SER A 165 -4.76 14.77 6.50
N GLY A 166 -5.71 14.17 5.84
CA GLY A 166 -7.12 14.47 5.96
C GLY A 166 -7.99 13.36 5.39
N TRP A 167 -9.15 13.20 5.93
CA TRP A 167 -10.15 12.25 5.48
C TRP A 167 -11.26 13.01 4.78
N GLY A 168 -11.31 12.88 3.46
CA GLY A 168 -12.29 13.62 2.70
C GLY A 168 -12.16 15.13 2.90
N LEU A 169 -10.95 15.69 2.75
CA LEU A 169 -10.68 17.10 2.91
C LEU A 169 -11.60 17.91 1.99
N ASP A 170 -12.68 18.43 2.56
CA ASP A 170 -13.65 19.25 1.86
C ASP A 170 -13.54 20.69 2.37
N VAL A 171 -13.23 21.61 1.48
CA VAL A 171 -13.16 23.03 1.76
C VAL A 171 -14.26 23.70 0.97
N THR A 172 -15.38 23.96 1.61
CA THR A 172 -16.46 24.67 0.95
C THR A 172 -16.13 26.16 0.81
N PRO A 173 -16.61 26.84 -0.25
CA PRO A 173 -16.39 28.27 -0.43
C PRO A 173 -16.86 29.11 0.78
N GLU A 174 -17.91 28.66 1.47
CA GLU A 174 -18.52 29.35 2.60
C GLU A 174 -17.69 29.19 3.88
N LYS A 175 -17.14 27.98 4.11
CA LYS A 175 -16.46 27.69 5.37
C LYS A 175 -14.97 27.97 5.34
N ARG A 176 -14.30 27.86 4.21
CA ARG A 176 -12.85 28.05 4.03
C ARG A 176 -11.97 27.34 5.06
N VAL A 177 -12.54 26.37 5.76
CA VAL A 177 -11.86 25.57 6.79
C VAL A 177 -12.11 24.11 6.42
N PRO A 178 -11.09 23.27 6.43
CA PRO A 178 -11.26 21.83 6.20
C PRO A 178 -12.28 21.25 7.17
N ASN A 179 -13.20 20.44 6.68
CA ASN A 179 -14.20 19.76 7.50
C ASN A 179 -13.56 18.76 8.45
N TYR A 180 -12.44 18.19 8.06
CA TYR A 180 -11.71 17.20 8.84
C TYR A 180 -10.22 17.26 8.52
N VAL A 181 -9.41 17.44 9.54
CA VAL A 181 -7.95 17.37 9.46
C VAL A 181 -7.47 16.47 10.58
N ILE A 182 -6.70 15.45 10.23
CA ILE A 182 -5.96 14.66 11.24
C ILE A 182 -4.75 15.50 11.64
N PRO A 183 -4.68 16.00 12.89
CA PRO A 183 -3.51 16.74 13.30
C PRO A 183 -2.30 15.81 13.29
N PRO A 184 -1.27 16.07 12.49
CA PRO A 184 -0.06 15.23 12.45
C PRO A 184 0.66 15.16 13.79
N MET A 185 0.25 15.97 14.74
CA MET A 185 0.87 16.14 16.05
C MET A 185 0.28 15.26 17.15
N ASN A 186 -0.73 14.46 16.87
CA ASN A 186 -1.32 13.59 17.89
C ASN A 186 -0.36 12.47 18.29
N GLY A 187 0.72 12.84 18.96
CA GLY A 187 1.67 11.92 19.54
C GLY A 187 2.76 11.42 18.61
N ILE A 188 3.07 12.14 17.53
CA ILE A 188 4.14 11.80 16.59
C ILE A 188 5.26 12.86 16.60
N GLY A 189 5.13 13.89 17.42
CA GLY A 189 6.14 14.95 17.53
C GLY A 189 7.45 14.51 18.19
#